data_2e8856f0a41c719f001898021ab80b72
#
_entry.id   2e8856f0a41c719f001898021ab80b72
#
_cell.length_a   1.000
_cell.length_b   1.000
_cell.length_c   1.000
_cell.angle_alpha   90.00
_cell.angle_beta   90.00
_cell.angle_gamma   90.00
#
_symmetry.space_group_name_H-M   'P 1'
#
loop_
_entity.id
_entity.type
_entity.pdbx_description
1 polymer ?
#
loop_
_entity_poly.entity_id
_entity_poly.type
_entity_poly.pdbx_seq_one_letter_code
_entity_poly.pdbx_strand_id
1 'polypeptide(L)'
;MMERLKASDVSLFVVDEAHCVSEWGHDFRPDYLQLGAVIEALRHPPVLALTATASPEVREEIIERLGLRRPQILVHGLDRPNIFLAVAHVREEQEKVDALIHRVRWADKPGIVYSSTRRNTEAIMRALDAESIAAAFYHAGLKAKERDHIQEQFMDGAVQVIVATCAFGMGIDKENVRFVYHFDISESLDTYYQEIGRAGRDGEPAEAVLFYRHQNLGIHKFQAALALEPEKIGQVAEALSEEGPLDAAALAEKTHLSERKIVSALQRLEDAGAVEKLPDGEAALKDVDVQAAVMAASREHEARQEHKAGRIEQMQAYAETSGCRRQFLLRYFGEELEEPCENCDNCRKSLAVIAADTAAGTRREVGT
;
A
#
# COMPACT_ATOMS: atom_id res chain seq x y z
N MET A 1 17.96 -18.83 18.29
CA MET A 1 18.47 -18.28 17.01
C MET A 1 19.52 -17.20 17.26
N MET A 2 19.26 -16.17 18.07
CA MET A 2 20.18 -15.05 18.37
C MET A 2 21.55 -15.48 18.89
N GLU A 3 21.64 -16.45 19.81
CA GLU A 3 22.91 -16.95 20.33
C GLU A 3 23.83 -17.52 19.24
N ARG A 4 23.23 -18.19 18.23
CA ARG A 4 24.01 -18.70 17.08
C ARG A 4 24.49 -17.58 16.17
N LEU A 5 23.67 -16.55 15.96
CA LEU A 5 24.05 -15.38 15.17
C LEU A 5 25.17 -14.57 15.87
N LYS A 6 25.08 -14.38 17.19
CA LYS A 6 26.12 -13.71 17.97
C LYS A 6 27.46 -14.45 17.98
N ALA A 7 27.41 -15.78 17.87
CA ALA A 7 28.60 -16.62 17.77
C ALA A 7 29.21 -16.69 16.35
N SER A 8 28.47 -16.17 15.34
CA SER A 8 28.92 -16.11 13.95
C SER A 8 29.60 -14.78 13.67
N ASP A 9 30.57 -14.78 12.77
CA ASP A 9 31.17 -13.55 12.23
C ASP A 9 30.33 -13.10 11.04
N VAL A 10 29.34 -12.21 11.29
CA VAL A 10 28.42 -11.72 10.27
C VAL A 10 29.14 -10.67 9.43
N SER A 11 29.43 -10.98 8.18
CA SER A 11 30.13 -10.09 7.24
C SER A 11 29.22 -9.05 6.57
N LEU A 12 27.91 -9.33 6.45
CA LEU A 12 26.92 -8.44 5.87
C LEU A 12 25.54 -8.75 6.46
N PHE A 13 24.80 -7.72 6.83
CA PHE A 13 23.40 -7.80 7.26
C PHE A 13 22.52 -7.12 6.20
N VAL A 14 21.63 -7.87 5.55
CA VAL A 14 20.77 -7.34 4.52
C VAL A 14 19.34 -7.23 5.06
N VAL A 15 18.76 -6.04 4.93
CA VAL A 15 17.34 -5.78 5.21
C VAL A 15 16.65 -5.51 3.89
N ASP A 16 15.87 -6.48 3.41
CA ASP A 16 15.02 -6.31 2.24
C ASP A 16 13.69 -5.70 2.68
N GLU A 17 13.01 -4.99 1.76
CA GLU A 17 11.79 -4.22 2.03
C GLU A 17 11.96 -3.32 3.28
N ALA A 18 13.09 -2.62 3.36
CA ALA A 18 13.46 -1.84 4.53
C ALA A 18 12.42 -0.77 4.91
N HIS A 19 11.54 -0.36 3.98
CA HIS A 19 10.41 0.54 4.26
C HIS A 19 9.44 -0.03 5.31
N CYS A 20 9.44 -1.37 5.52
CA CYS A 20 8.63 -2.01 6.55
C CYS A 20 9.03 -1.63 7.99
N VAL A 21 10.20 -1.05 8.21
CA VAL A 21 10.63 -0.53 9.52
C VAL A 21 9.95 0.79 9.85
N SER A 22 9.49 1.51 8.83
CA SER A 22 8.90 2.84 8.95
C SER A 22 7.42 2.75 9.25
N GLU A 23 6.99 3.42 10.31
CA GLU A 23 5.56 3.63 10.60
C GLU A 23 4.90 4.54 9.54
N TRP A 24 5.71 5.30 8.82
CA TRP A 24 5.33 6.13 7.68
C TRP A 24 5.25 5.31 6.39
N GLY A 25 5.83 4.11 6.35
CA GLY A 25 5.77 3.18 5.23
C GLY A 25 4.37 2.60 5.02
N HIS A 26 4.10 2.14 3.81
CA HIS A 26 2.80 1.58 3.44
C HIS A 26 2.57 0.14 3.95
N ASP A 27 3.63 -0.58 4.31
CA ASP A 27 3.61 -1.98 4.81
C ASP A 27 4.41 -2.09 6.13
N PHE A 28 4.05 -1.25 7.11
CA PHE A 28 4.69 -1.29 8.42
C PHE A 28 4.55 -2.65 9.08
N ARG A 29 5.68 -3.21 9.52
CA ARG A 29 5.75 -4.49 10.23
C ARG A 29 6.44 -4.32 11.57
N PRO A 30 5.73 -4.46 12.70
CA PRO A 30 6.30 -4.29 14.02
C PRO A 30 7.56 -5.13 14.28
N ASP A 31 7.65 -6.33 13.69
CA ASP A 31 8.82 -7.20 13.79
C ASP A 31 10.10 -6.54 13.24
N TYR A 32 9.98 -5.65 12.26
CA TYR A 32 11.11 -4.93 11.69
C TYR A 32 11.73 -3.93 12.66
N LEU A 33 10.99 -3.43 13.64
CA LEU A 33 11.52 -2.54 14.69
C LEU A 33 12.60 -3.23 15.54
N GLN A 34 12.58 -4.56 15.62
CA GLN A 34 13.58 -5.33 16.35
C GLN A 34 14.91 -5.43 15.62
N LEU A 35 14.96 -5.13 14.31
CA LEU A 35 16.16 -5.29 13.50
C LEU A 35 17.31 -4.37 13.96
N GLY A 36 17.00 -3.15 14.41
CA GLY A 36 18.00 -2.23 14.99
C GLY A 36 18.70 -2.86 16.21
N ALA A 37 17.95 -3.43 17.14
CA ALA A 37 18.51 -4.13 18.30
C ALA A 37 19.31 -5.39 17.89
N VAL A 38 18.89 -6.09 16.84
CA VAL A 38 19.65 -7.22 16.28
C VAL A 38 20.99 -6.74 15.71
N ILE A 39 21.00 -5.67 14.92
CA ILE A 39 22.23 -5.07 14.36
C ILE A 39 23.21 -4.67 15.48
N GLU A 40 22.69 -4.03 16.54
CA GLU A 40 23.48 -3.67 17.70
C GLU A 40 24.06 -4.91 18.41
N ALA A 41 23.25 -5.94 18.63
CA ALA A 41 23.67 -7.19 19.27
C ALA A 41 24.74 -7.95 18.45
N LEU A 42 24.76 -7.76 17.13
CA LEU A 42 25.77 -8.28 16.20
C LEU A 42 27.01 -7.38 16.07
N ARG A 43 27.14 -6.36 16.90
CA ARG A 43 28.27 -5.41 16.91
C ARG A 43 28.40 -4.55 15.64
N HIS A 44 27.28 -4.21 15.02
CA HIS A 44 27.16 -3.38 13.82
C HIS A 44 27.97 -3.91 12.62
N PRO A 45 27.66 -5.07 12.07
CA PRO A 45 28.20 -5.48 10.78
C PRO A 45 27.84 -4.45 9.70
N PRO A 46 28.48 -4.47 8.55
CA PRO A 46 27.99 -3.73 7.38
C PRO A 46 26.52 -4.05 7.13
N VAL A 47 25.71 -3.01 6.96
CA VAL A 47 24.25 -3.15 6.73
C VAL A 47 23.91 -2.64 5.33
N LEU A 48 23.14 -3.44 4.60
CA LEU A 48 22.54 -3.07 3.32
C LEU A 48 21.02 -3.06 3.49
N ALA A 49 20.41 -1.87 3.47
CA ALA A 49 18.98 -1.70 3.48
C ALA A 49 18.47 -1.46 2.05
N LEU A 50 17.55 -2.29 1.59
CA LEU A 50 16.99 -2.26 0.24
C LEU A 50 15.49 -2.00 0.30
N THR A 51 15.01 -1.15 -0.59
CA THR A 51 13.57 -0.95 -0.80
C THR A 51 13.32 -0.41 -2.21
N ALA A 52 12.20 -0.80 -2.82
CA ALA A 52 11.77 -0.31 -4.12
C ALA A 52 11.17 1.10 -4.03
N THR A 53 10.61 1.45 -2.88
CA THR A 53 9.86 2.70 -2.66
C THR A 53 10.18 3.26 -1.29
N ALA A 54 10.74 4.45 -1.24
CA ALA A 54 10.93 5.19 0.00
C ALA A 54 10.92 6.68 -0.28
N SER A 55 9.94 7.40 0.27
CA SER A 55 9.96 8.86 0.29
C SER A 55 11.14 9.36 1.11
N PRO A 56 11.53 10.64 1.00
CA PRO A 56 12.60 11.20 1.83
C PRO A 56 12.41 10.92 3.33
N GLU A 57 11.18 11.08 3.84
CA GLU A 57 10.83 10.86 5.25
C GLU A 57 11.01 9.39 5.65
N VAL A 58 10.58 8.46 4.79
CA VAL A 58 10.75 7.00 5.02
C VAL A 58 12.23 6.63 5.04
N ARG A 59 13.05 7.24 4.19
CA ARG A 59 14.52 7.00 4.18
C ARG A 59 15.19 7.46 5.48
N GLU A 60 14.79 8.61 6.01
CA GLU A 60 15.30 9.11 7.29
C GLU A 60 14.95 8.17 8.43
N GLU A 61 13.70 7.69 8.48
CA GLU A 61 13.27 6.75 9.51
C GLU A 61 13.96 5.39 9.40
N ILE A 62 14.18 4.87 8.18
CA ILE A 62 14.98 3.64 7.98
C ILE A 62 16.39 3.80 8.61
N ILE A 63 17.04 4.93 8.39
CA ILE A 63 18.38 5.21 8.94
C ILE A 63 18.35 5.21 10.46
N GLU A 64 17.36 5.90 11.04
CA GLU A 64 17.20 6.04 12.49
C GLU A 64 16.88 4.70 13.16
N ARG A 65 15.83 4.02 12.68
CA ARG A 65 15.32 2.78 13.28
C ARG A 65 16.28 1.61 13.17
N LEU A 66 17.05 1.51 12.09
CA LEU A 66 18.08 0.49 11.93
C LEU A 66 19.41 0.89 12.57
N GLY A 67 19.55 2.12 13.10
CA GLY A 67 20.79 2.62 13.71
C GLY A 67 21.96 2.68 12.72
N LEU A 68 21.70 3.04 11.45
CA LEU A 68 22.71 3.05 10.41
C LEU A 68 23.75 4.16 10.64
N ARG A 69 25.02 3.81 10.65
CA ARG A 69 26.12 4.74 10.94
C ARG A 69 26.72 5.27 9.65
N ARG A 70 26.55 6.57 9.38
CA ARG A 70 27.08 7.23 8.16
C ARG A 70 26.66 6.49 6.88
N PRO A 71 25.38 6.24 6.67
CA PRO A 71 24.92 5.49 5.50
C PRO A 71 25.23 6.23 4.21
N GLN A 72 25.57 5.49 3.17
CA GLN A 72 25.55 5.98 1.80
C GLN A 72 24.16 5.73 1.23
N ILE A 73 23.45 6.81 0.86
CA ILE A 73 22.12 6.73 0.28
C ILE A 73 22.27 6.72 -1.23
N LEU A 74 21.81 5.64 -1.87
CA LEU A 74 21.75 5.51 -3.32
C LEU A 74 20.29 5.49 -3.75
N VAL A 75 19.85 6.53 -4.45
CA VAL A 75 18.53 6.60 -5.07
C VAL A 75 18.73 6.58 -6.56
N HIS A 76 18.15 5.63 -7.25
CA HIS A 76 18.38 5.47 -8.67
C HIS A 76 17.12 4.96 -9.40
N GLY A 77 16.74 5.69 -10.45
CA GLY A 77 15.86 5.19 -11.48
C GLY A 77 14.42 4.90 -11.07
N LEU A 78 13.77 5.81 -10.34
CA LEU A 78 12.32 5.67 -10.09
C LEU A 78 11.49 5.90 -11.36
N ASP A 79 11.99 6.59 -12.37
CA ASP A 79 11.22 6.81 -13.60
C ASP A 79 11.05 5.53 -14.42
N ARG A 80 9.83 5.33 -14.88
CA ARG A 80 9.41 4.24 -15.77
C ARG A 80 8.78 4.82 -17.04
N PRO A 81 9.60 5.37 -17.97
CA PRO A 81 9.11 6.11 -19.13
C PRO A 81 8.25 5.28 -20.09
N ASN A 82 8.40 3.96 -20.08
CA ASN A 82 7.63 3.03 -20.89
C ASN A 82 6.19 2.78 -20.40
N ILE A 83 5.84 3.21 -19.17
CA ILE A 83 4.49 3.05 -18.62
C ILE A 83 3.66 4.31 -18.91
N PHE A 84 2.60 4.20 -19.69
CA PHE A 84 1.60 5.26 -19.85
C PHE A 84 0.73 5.39 -18.59
N LEU A 85 0.62 6.58 -18.03
CA LEU A 85 -0.14 6.86 -16.82
C LEU A 85 -1.46 7.56 -17.14
N ALA A 86 -2.58 7.05 -16.62
CA ALA A 86 -3.89 7.69 -16.81
C ALA A 86 -4.81 7.53 -15.59
N VAL A 87 -5.76 8.46 -15.48
CA VAL A 87 -6.89 8.37 -14.54
C VAL A 87 -8.19 8.50 -15.32
N ALA A 88 -9.03 7.46 -15.23
CA ALA A 88 -10.36 7.43 -15.79
C ALA A 88 -11.37 7.92 -14.72
N HIS A 89 -11.89 9.13 -14.88
CA HIS A 89 -12.92 9.66 -13.99
C HIS A 89 -14.28 9.09 -14.37
N VAL A 90 -14.94 8.45 -13.40
CA VAL A 90 -16.26 7.83 -13.56
C VAL A 90 -17.23 8.34 -12.48
N ARG A 91 -18.51 8.37 -12.78
CA ARG A 91 -19.55 8.91 -11.86
C ARG A 91 -20.26 7.80 -11.09
N GLU A 92 -20.52 6.69 -11.75
CA GLU A 92 -21.27 5.57 -11.21
C GLU A 92 -20.46 4.28 -11.19
N GLU A 93 -20.82 3.35 -10.30
CA GLU A 93 -20.12 2.07 -10.16
C GLU A 93 -20.24 1.21 -11.42
N GLN A 94 -21.42 1.21 -12.06
CA GLN A 94 -21.61 0.45 -13.29
C GLN A 94 -20.76 1.01 -14.44
N GLU A 95 -20.71 2.33 -14.58
CA GLU A 95 -19.83 3.00 -15.56
C GLU A 95 -18.35 2.59 -15.35
N LYS A 96 -17.95 2.44 -14.08
CA LYS A 96 -16.59 2.00 -13.70
C LYS A 96 -16.30 0.58 -14.16
N VAL A 97 -17.25 -0.33 -13.94
CA VAL A 97 -17.16 -1.73 -14.39
C VAL A 97 -17.09 -1.79 -15.92
N ASP A 98 -17.99 -1.10 -16.60
CA ASP A 98 -18.07 -1.10 -18.06
C ASP A 98 -16.78 -0.51 -18.69
N ALA A 99 -16.28 0.58 -18.14
CA ALA A 99 -15.02 1.20 -18.56
C ALA A 99 -13.82 0.28 -18.36
N LEU A 100 -13.75 -0.43 -17.23
CA LEU A 100 -12.70 -1.42 -16.96
C LEU A 100 -12.75 -2.56 -17.97
N ILE A 101 -13.93 -3.18 -18.16
CA ILE A 101 -14.11 -4.31 -19.09
C ILE A 101 -13.75 -3.90 -20.51
N HIS A 102 -14.26 -2.74 -20.94
CA HIS A 102 -13.94 -2.21 -22.27
C HIS A 102 -12.42 -2.06 -22.43
N ARG A 103 -11.74 -1.49 -21.44
CA ARG A 103 -10.30 -1.29 -21.55
C ARG A 103 -9.52 -2.60 -21.52
N VAL A 104 -9.86 -3.54 -20.62
CA VAL A 104 -9.23 -4.87 -20.57
C VAL A 104 -9.42 -5.64 -21.88
N ARG A 105 -10.61 -5.52 -22.53
CA ARG A 105 -10.86 -6.18 -23.81
C ARG A 105 -9.86 -5.80 -24.90
N TRP A 106 -9.51 -4.53 -24.98
CA TRP A 106 -8.66 -3.98 -26.04
C TRP A 106 -7.19 -3.83 -25.67
N ALA A 107 -6.84 -3.98 -24.42
CA ALA A 107 -5.46 -3.93 -23.96
C ALA A 107 -4.68 -5.18 -24.40
N ASP A 108 -3.39 -5.01 -24.66
CA ASP A 108 -2.47 -6.12 -24.81
C ASP A 108 -2.38 -6.89 -23.50
N LYS A 109 -2.11 -8.21 -23.55
CA LYS A 109 -2.03 -9.09 -22.38
C LYS A 109 -0.58 -9.60 -22.22
N PRO A 110 -0.21 -10.06 -21.02
CA PRO A 110 -1.03 -10.21 -19.79
C PRO A 110 -1.18 -8.89 -19.00
N GLY A 111 -2.12 -8.88 -18.05
CA GLY A 111 -2.36 -7.73 -17.20
C GLY A 111 -2.86 -8.05 -15.80
N ILE A 112 -2.84 -7.03 -14.93
CA ILE A 112 -3.26 -7.12 -13.53
C ILE A 112 -4.32 -6.05 -13.26
N VAL A 113 -5.39 -6.42 -12.55
CA VAL A 113 -6.43 -5.51 -12.07
C VAL A 113 -6.46 -5.57 -10.55
N TYR A 114 -6.16 -4.46 -9.88
CA TYR A 114 -6.23 -4.34 -8.43
C TYR A 114 -7.59 -3.82 -7.97
N SER A 115 -8.13 -4.42 -6.91
CA SER A 115 -9.30 -3.92 -6.20
C SER A 115 -9.14 -4.07 -4.69
N SER A 116 -9.85 -3.24 -3.92
CA SER A 116 -9.67 -3.17 -2.46
C SER A 116 -10.39 -4.29 -1.69
N THR A 117 -11.33 -5.01 -2.29
CA THR A 117 -12.10 -6.04 -1.58
C THR A 117 -12.16 -7.37 -2.32
N ARG A 118 -12.20 -8.47 -1.56
CA ARG A 118 -12.41 -9.83 -2.09
C ARG A 118 -13.68 -9.91 -2.94
N ARG A 119 -14.76 -9.28 -2.50
CA ARG A 119 -16.04 -9.25 -3.21
C ARG A 119 -15.92 -8.59 -4.59
N ASN A 120 -15.23 -7.46 -4.66
CA ASN A 120 -15.02 -6.77 -5.93
C ASN A 120 -14.11 -7.59 -6.87
N THR A 121 -13.04 -8.19 -6.34
CA THR A 121 -12.16 -9.08 -7.12
C THR A 121 -12.93 -10.19 -7.81
N GLU A 122 -13.79 -10.90 -7.07
CA GLU A 122 -14.61 -11.98 -7.63
C GLU A 122 -15.68 -11.46 -8.61
N ALA A 123 -16.29 -10.29 -8.33
CA ALA A 123 -17.30 -9.71 -9.20
C ALA A 123 -16.69 -9.25 -10.54
N ILE A 124 -15.54 -8.61 -10.52
CA ILE A 124 -14.81 -8.18 -11.72
C ILE A 124 -14.38 -9.40 -12.54
N MET A 125 -13.84 -10.45 -11.88
CA MET A 125 -13.45 -11.67 -12.59
C MET A 125 -14.64 -12.29 -13.32
N ARG A 126 -15.80 -12.43 -12.66
CA ARG A 126 -17.01 -12.94 -13.33
C ARG A 126 -17.45 -12.09 -14.51
N ALA A 127 -17.30 -10.76 -14.41
CA ALA A 127 -17.63 -9.86 -15.51
C ALA A 127 -16.67 -10.02 -16.70
N LEU A 128 -15.36 -10.26 -16.44
CA LEU A 128 -14.37 -10.54 -17.48
C LEU A 128 -14.60 -11.92 -18.13
N ASP A 129 -14.98 -12.92 -17.35
CA ASP A 129 -15.29 -14.26 -17.85
C ASP A 129 -16.51 -14.25 -18.76
N ALA A 130 -17.56 -13.48 -18.43
CA ALA A 130 -18.71 -13.27 -19.29
C ALA A 130 -18.37 -12.68 -20.67
N GLU A 131 -17.24 -12.00 -20.78
CA GLU A 131 -16.67 -11.45 -22.01
C GLU A 131 -15.63 -12.38 -22.66
N SER A 132 -15.55 -13.64 -22.19
CA SER A 132 -14.59 -14.66 -22.66
C SER A 132 -13.13 -14.24 -22.53
N ILE A 133 -12.80 -13.44 -21.51
CA ILE A 133 -11.42 -13.06 -21.17
C ILE A 133 -10.90 -14.06 -20.14
N ALA A 134 -9.80 -14.75 -20.44
CA ALA A 134 -9.17 -15.71 -19.53
C ALA A 134 -8.60 -14.99 -18.29
N ALA A 135 -9.43 -14.88 -17.24
CA ALA A 135 -9.10 -14.19 -16.00
C ALA A 135 -9.20 -15.12 -14.79
N ALA A 136 -8.41 -14.83 -13.76
CA ALA A 136 -8.53 -15.47 -12.45
C ALA A 136 -8.49 -14.43 -11.34
N PHE A 137 -9.12 -14.73 -10.19
CA PHE A 137 -9.06 -13.86 -9.03
C PHE A 137 -8.02 -14.35 -8.01
N TYR A 138 -7.41 -13.41 -7.28
CA TYR A 138 -6.38 -13.70 -6.29
C TYR A 138 -6.54 -12.83 -5.05
N HIS A 139 -6.70 -13.44 -3.89
CA HIS A 139 -6.78 -12.72 -2.60
C HIS A 139 -6.38 -13.63 -1.42
N ALA A 140 -6.07 -13.05 -0.27
CA ALA A 140 -5.63 -13.76 0.93
C ALA A 140 -6.65 -14.77 1.50
N GLY A 141 -7.92 -14.75 1.05
CA GLY A 141 -8.94 -15.73 1.44
C GLY A 141 -8.81 -17.08 0.73
N LEU A 142 -8.02 -17.18 -0.33
CA LEU A 142 -7.72 -18.44 -1.01
C LEU A 142 -6.73 -19.28 -0.19
N LYS A 143 -6.82 -20.62 -0.33
CA LYS A 143 -5.82 -21.52 0.24
C LYS A 143 -4.47 -21.33 -0.46
N ALA A 144 -3.37 -21.61 0.25
CA ALA A 144 -2.02 -21.42 -0.30
C ALA A 144 -1.84 -22.16 -1.64
N LYS A 145 -2.25 -23.43 -1.73
CA LYS A 145 -2.17 -24.22 -2.97
C LYS A 145 -2.97 -23.63 -4.14
N GLU A 146 -4.11 -22.98 -3.87
CA GLU A 146 -4.91 -22.33 -4.91
C GLU A 146 -4.20 -21.07 -5.40
N ARG A 147 -3.59 -20.32 -4.49
CA ARG A 147 -2.80 -19.13 -4.83
C ARG A 147 -1.58 -19.50 -5.68
N ASP A 148 -0.85 -20.52 -5.27
CA ASP A 148 0.32 -21.01 -6.00
C ASP A 148 -0.07 -21.43 -7.43
N HIS A 149 -1.16 -22.18 -7.56
CA HIS A 149 -1.65 -22.65 -8.86
C HIS A 149 -2.08 -21.52 -9.79
N ILE A 150 -2.81 -20.52 -9.27
CA ILE A 150 -3.23 -19.35 -10.06
C ILE A 150 -2.00 -18.53 -10.49
N GLN A 151 -1.02 -18.38 -9.60
CA GLN A 151 0.22 -17.71 -9.91
C GLN A 151 0.99 -18.42 -11.03
N GLU A 152 1.13 -19.76 -10.97
CA GLU A 152 1.74 -20.55 -12.03
C GLU A 152 1.03 -20.35 -13.37
N GLN A 153 -0.30 -20.47 -13.39
CA GLN A 153 -1.10 -20.26 -14.61
C GLN A 153 -0.92 -18.85 -15.22
N PHE A 154 -0.74 -17.83 -14.38
CA PHE A 154 -0.46 -16.48 -14.85
C PHE A 154 0.97 -16.38 -15.40
N MET A 155 1.96 -16.97 -14.74
CA MET A 155 3.34 -16.98 -15.21
C MET A 155 3.48 -17.71 -16.56
N ASP A 156 2.77 -18.83 -16.74
CA ASP A 156 2.77 -19.62 -17.97
C ASP A 156 1.91 -19.04 -19.09
N GLY A 157 1.06 -18.04 -18.78
CA GLY A 157 0.17 -17.36 -19.74
C GLY A 157 -1.16 -18.09 -20.00
N ALA A 158 -1.49 -19.15 -19.28
CA ALA A 158 -2.81 -19.80 -19.32
C ALA A 158 -3.91 -18.86 -18.79
N VAL A 159 -3.60 -18.05 -17.77
CA VAL A 159 -4.40 -16.92 -17.31
C VAL A 159 -3.78 -15.64 -17.84
N GLN A 160 -4.59 -14.84 -18.52
CA GLN A 160 -4.13 -13.60 -19.15
C GLN A 160 -4.35 -12.37 -18.26
N VAL A 161 -5.33 -12.42 -17.36
CA VAL A 161 -5.66 -11.31 -16.46
C VAL A 161 -5.83 -11.82 -15.04
N ILE A 162 -5.06 -11.23 -14.12
CA ILE A 162 -5.29 -11.44 -12.69
C ILE A 162 -6.11 -10.29 -12.13
N VAL A 163 -7.20 -10.61 -11.46
CA VAL A 163 -7.96 -9.64 -10.64
C VAL A 163 -7.61 -9.90 -9.18
N ALA A 164 -6.97 -8.95 -8.51
CA ALA A 164 -6.39 -9.20 -7.21
C ALA A 164 -6.64 -8.09 -6.18
N THR A 165 -6.53 -8.45 -4.90
CA THR A 165 -6.24 -7.47 -3.84
C THR A 165 -4.72 -7.27 -3.75
N CYS A 166 -4.24 -6.37 -2.84
CA CYS A 166 -2.82 -6.18 -2.55
C CYS A 166 -2.05 -7.47 -2.20
N ALA A 167 -2.77 -8.58 -1.92
CA ALA A 167 -2.15 -9.89 -1.67
C ALA A 167 -1.41 -10.47 -2.88
N PHE A 168 -1.68 -10.00 -4.11
CA PHE A 168 -0.95 -10.37 -5.32
C PHE A 168 0.15 -9.35 -5.58
N GLY A 169 1.28 -9.56 -4.99
CA GLY A 169 2.34 -8.56 -5.04
C GLY A 169 3.73 -9.14 -4.87
N MET A 170 4.11 -9.49 -3.64
CA MET A 170 5.45 -9.99 -3.35
C MET A 170 5.76 -11.26 -4.15
N GLY A 171 6.95 -11.31 -4.76
CA GLY A 171 7.43 -12.48 -5.50
C GLY A 171 6.85 -12.65 -6.92
N ILE A 172 6.07 -11.71 -7.45
CA ILE A 172 5.61 -11.74 -8.83
C ILE A 172 6.63 -11.05 -9.72
N ASP A 173 7.35 -11.85 -10.50
CA ASP A 173 8.35 -11.37 -11.44
C ASP A 173 8.02 -11.82 -12.87
N LYS A 174 6.96 -11.23 -13.44
CA LYS A 174 6.56 -11.42 -14.84
C LYS A 174 6.91 -10.15 -15.62
N GLU A 175 7.90 -10.26 -16.48
CA GLU A 175 8.49 -9.12 -17.18
C GLU A 175 7.52 -8.45 -18.14
N ASN A 176 6.71 -9.22 -18.85
CA ASN A 176 5.87 -8.79 -19.97
C ASN A 176 4.44 -8.38 -19.59
N VAL A 177 4.19 -7.90 -18.38
CA VAL A 177 2.87 -7.36 -17.99
C VAL A 177 2.59 -6.07 -18.78
N ARG A 178 1.50 -6.05 -19.57
CA ARG A 178 1.17 -4.94 -20.46
C ARG A 178 0.31 -3.87 -19.82
N PHE A 179 -0.47 -4.25 -18.78
CA PHE A 179 -1.23 -3.25 -18.04
C PHE A 179 -1.35 -3.58 -16.56
N VAL A 180 -1.44 -2.54 -15.75
CA VAL A 180 -1.86 -2.59 -14.36
C VAL A 180 -2.99 -1.59 -14.16
N TYR A 181 -4.18 -2.09 -13.86
CA TYR A 181 -5.37 -1.28 -13.65
C TYR A 181 -5.80 -1.30 -12.19
N HIS A 182 -6.13 -0.15 -11.66
CA HIS A 182 -6.68 -0.01 -10.33
C HIS A 182 -8.18 0.28 -10.43
N PHE A 183 -9.00 -0.73 -10.11
CA PHE A 183 -10.44 -0.55 -10.01
C PHE A 183 -10.78 0.34 -8.82
N ASP A 184 -10.15 0.13 -7.68
CA ASP A 184 -10.28 0.98 -6.50
C ASP A 184 -8.98 1.75 -6.26
N ILE A 185 -9.08 2.89 -5.56
CA ILE A 185 -7.93 3.69 -5.16
C ILE A 185 -7.03 2.90 -4.21
N SER A 186 -5.73 2.95 -4.42
CA SER A 186 -4.74 2.33 -3.54
C SER A 186 -4.65 3.06 -2.20
N GLU A 187 -4.17 2.39 -1.17
CA GLU A 187 -4.05 2.94 0.18
C GLU A 187 -3.02 4.08 0.29
N SER A 188 -2.04 4.10 -0.62
CA SER A 188 -0.99 5.12 -0.68
C SER A 188 -0.39 5.23 -2.08
N LEU A 189 0.36 6.30 -2.33
CA LEU A 189 1.17 6.46 -3.54
C LEU A 189 2.29 5.42 -3.61
N ASP A 190 2.84 5.00 -2.48
CA ASP A 190 3.87 3.96 -2.42
C ASP A 190 3.33 2.64 -2.93
N THR A 191 2.18 2.18 -2.37
CA THR A 191 1.50 0.97 -2.83
C THR A 191 1.15 1.06 -4.32
N TYR A 192 0.55 2.19 -4.72
CA TYR A 192 0.19 2.42 -6.12
C TYR A 192 1.42 2.31 -7.04
N TYR A 193 2.53 2.97 -6.65
CA TYR A 193 3.76 2.97 -7.44
C TYR A 193 4.39 1.57 -7.54
N GLN A 194 4.43 0.81 -6.46
CA GLN A 194 4.89 -0.58 -6.47
C GLN A 194 4.03 -1.47 -7.38
N GLU A 195 2.70 -1.27 -7.35
CA GLU A 195 1.77 -2.05 -8.15
C GLU A 195 1.89 -1.73 -9.63
N ILE A 196 1.93 -0.45 -10.02
CA ILE A 196 2.13 -0.06 -11.43
C ILE A 196 3.52 -0.43 -11.94
N GLY A 197 4.53 -0.45 -11.06
CA GLY A 197 5.90 -0.85 -11.39
C GLY A 197 6.05 -2.30 -11.87
N ARG A 198 4.99 -3.13 -11.74
CA ARG A 198 4.94 -4.49 -12.31
C ARG A 198 4.75 -4.50 -13.80
N ALA A 199 4.23 -3.42 -14.39
CA ALA A 199 4.02 -3.30 -15.81
C ALA A 199 5.33 -3.05 -16.55
N GLY A 200 5.50 -3.68 -17.71
CA GLY A 200 6.58 -3.40 -18.66
C GLY A 200 7.99 -3.51 -18.08
N ARG A 201 8.29 -4.51 -17.27
CA ARG A 201 9.65 -4.74 -16.74
C ARG A 201 10.67 -5.07 -17.83
N ASP A 202 10.20 -5.59 -18.94
CA ASP A 202 10.97 -5.84 -20.16
C ASP A 202 11.33 -4.56 -20.94
N GLY A 203 10.88 -3.39 -20.48
CA GLY A 203 11.10 -2.10 -21.17
C GLY A 203 10.09 -1.79 -22.27
N GLU A 204 9.25 -2.75 -22.67
CA GLU A 204 8.24 -2.56 -23.69
C GLU A 204 7.06 -1.69 -23.18
N PRO A 205 6.31 -1.03 -24.10
CA PRO A 205 5.17 -0.20 -23.72
C PRO A 205 4.16 -0.94 -22.85
N ALA A 206 3.75 -0.27 -21.79
CA ALA A 206 2.73 -0.75 -20.87
C ALA A 206 1.87 0.42 -20.37
N GLU A 207 0.75 0.14 -19.75
CA GLU A 207 -0.11 1.20 -19.21
C GLU A 207 -0.57 0.93 -17.77
N ALA A 208 -0.72 2.02 -17.01
CA ALA A 208 -1.29 2.03 -15.68
C ALA A 208 -2.50 2.98 -15.64
N VAL A 209 -3.66 2.47 -15.26
CA VAL A 209 -4.91 3.25 -15.22
C VAL A 209 -5.59 3.10 -13.88
N LEU A 210 -5.86 4.24 -13.25
CA LEU A 210 -6.69 4.32 -12.06
C LEU A 210 -8.14 4.68 -12.46
N PHE A 211 -9.10 3.82 -12.15
CA PHE A 211 -10.53 4.13 -12.29
C PHE A 211 -11.02 4.85 -11.04
N TYR A 212 -11.13 6.16 -11.13
CA TYR A 212 -11.37 7.04 -9.99
C TYR A 212 -12.81 7.53 -9.94
N ARG A 213 -13.42 7.37 -8.76
CA ARG A 213 -14.71 7.93 -8.41
C ARG A 213 -14.59 8.70 -7.11
N HIS A 214 -14.89 9.98 -7.12
CA HIS A 214 -14.76 10.86 -5.95
C HIS A 214 -15.50 10.34 -4.69
N GLN A 215 -16.65 9.67 -4.87
CA GLN A 215 -17.45 9.11 -3.78
C GLN A 215 -16.80 7.92 -3.05
N ASN A 216 -15.85 7.21 -3.67
CA ASN A 216 -15.17 6.07 -3.03
C ASN A 216 -14.28 6.48 -1.84
N LEU A 217 -13.90 7.75 -1.76
CA LEU A 217 -13.15 8.32 -0.62
C LEU A 217 -13.94 8.35 0.68
N GLY A 218 -15.27 8.42 0.62
CA GLY A 218 -16.14 8.42 1.80
C GLY A 218 -15.99 7.14 2.64
N ILE A 219 -15.72 6.00 2.01
CA ILE A 219 -15.56 4.71 2.69
C ILE A 219 -14.27 4.70 3.50
N HIS A 220 -13.17 5.20 2.95
CA HIS A 220 -11.88 5.27 3.65
C HIS A 220 -11.92 6.29 4.80
N LYS A 221 -12.55 7.45 4.59
CA LYS A 221 -12.78 8.46 5.65
C LYS A 221 -13.69 7.93 6.76
N PHE A 222 -14.72 7.15 6.42
CA PHE A 222 -15.60 6.52 7.40
C PHE A 222 -14.92 5.40 8.19
N GLN A 223 -14.05 4.62 7.58
CA GLN A 223 -13.24 3.61 8.28
C GLN A 223 -12.23 4.25 9.24
N ALA A 224 -11.66 5.39 8.87
CA ALA A 224 -10.81 6.17 9.76
C ALA A 224 -11.58 6.76 10.96
N ALA A 225 -12.85 7.13 10.77
CA ALA A 225 -13.71 7.70 11.81
C ALA A 225 -14.28 6.69 12.83
N LEU A 226 -14.12 5.36 12.61
CA LEU A 226 -14.51 4.31 13.56
C LEU A 226 -13.48 4.12 14.69
N ALA A 227 -12.91 5.21 15.20
CA ALA A 227 -12.02 5.17 16.35
C ALA A 227 -12.76 4.64 17.58
N LEU A 228 -12.16 3.66 18.28
CA LEU A 228 -12.65 3.22 19.58
C LEU A 228 -12.42 4.37 20.57
N GLU A 229 -13.48 4.77 21.27
CA GLU A 229 -13.40 5.86 22.24
C GLU A 229 -12.37 5.55 23.35
N PRO A 230 -11.53 6.51 23.79
CA PRO A 230 -10.52 6.30 24.84
C PRO A 230 -11.10 5.67 26.13
N GLU A 231 -12.34 6.02 26.47
CA GLU A 231 -13.06 5.47 27.60
C GLU A 231 -13.22 3.94 27.54
N LYS A 232 -13.42 3.39 26.33
CA LYS A 232 -13.54 1.93 26.12
C LYS A 232 -12.20 1.22 26.21
N ILE A 233 -11.13 1.88 25.83
CA ILE A 233 -9.76 1.38 26.04
C ILE A 233 -9.46 1.38 27.54
N GLY A 234 -9.86 2.44 28.25
CA GLY A 234 -9.75 2.55 29.71
C GLY A 234 -10.45 1.43 30.44
N GLN A 235 -11.70 1.12 30.09
CA GLN A 235 -12.46 0.02 30.70
C GLN A 235 -11.73 -1.33 30.57
N VAL A 236 -11.08 -1.60 29.44
CA VAL A 236 -10.31 -2.84 29.25
C VAL A 236 -9.03 -2.83 30.09
N ALA A 237 -8.31 -1.70 30.12
CA ALA A 237 -7.09 -1.57 30.91
C ALA A 237 -7.36 -1.63 32.42
N GLU A 238 -8.44 -1.01 32.92
CA GLU A 238 -8.89 -1.08 34.30
C GLU A 238 -9.25 -2.51 34.70
N ALA A 239 -9.99 -3.24 33.83
CA ALA A 239 -10.35 -4.63 34.11
C ALA A 239 -9.10 -5.52 34.26
N LEU A 240 -8.09 -5.34 33.40
CA LEU A 240 -6.82 -6.04 33.50
C LEU A 240 -6.00 -5.64 34.73
N SER A 241 -6.09 -4.38 35.15
CA SER A 241 -5.41 -3.89 36.34
C SER A 241 -6.02 -4.46 37.63
N GLU A 242 -7.34 -4.62 37.68
CA GLU A 242 -8.06 -5.08 38.89
C GLU A 242 -8.01 -6.60 39.08
N GLU A 243 -8.10 -7.39 38.01
CA GLU A 243 -8.24 -8.84 38.08
C GLU A 243 -7.02 -9.64 37.60
N GLY A 244 -6.06 -8.95 37.01
CA GLY A 244 -4.88 -9.60 36.40
C GLY A 244 -5.13 -10.06 34.97
N PRO A 245 -4.39 -11.08 34.47
CA PRO A 245 -4.52 -11.56 33.11
C PRO A 245 -5.92 -12.10 32.81
N LEU A 246 -6.49 -11.71 31.70
CA LEU A 246 -7.82 -12.11 31.22
C LEU A 246 -7.80 -12.39 29.72
N ASP A 247 -8.64 -13.32 29.28
CA ASP A 247 -8.91 -13.54 27.87
C ASP A 247 -9.98 -12.57 27.32
N ALA A 248 -10.14 -12.57 26.00
CA ALA A 248 -11.08 -11.66 25.34
C ALA A 248 -12.54 -11.92 25.74
N ALA A 249 -12.91 -13.15 26.11
CA ALA A 249 -14.27 -13.51 26.50
C ALA A 249 -14.60 -12.99 27.90
N ALA A 250 -13.70 -13.18 28.87
CA ALA A 250 -13.81 -12.65 30.23
C ALA A 250 -13.85 -11.11 30.21
N LEU A 251 -13.02 -10.47 29.43
CA LEU A 251 -13.04 -9.02 29.22
C LEU A 251 -14.38 -8.54 28.65
N ALA A 252 -14.94 -9.26 27.65
CA ALA A 252 -16.25 -8.91 27.09
C ALA A 252 -17.39 -9.01 28.11
N GLU A 253 -17.37 -10.02 28.93
CA GLU A 253 -18.35 -10.19 30.02
C GLU A 253 -18.27 -9.07 31.06
N LYS A 254 -17.04 -8.70 31.45
CA LYS A 254 -16.82 -7.67 32.48
C LYS A 254 -17.10 -6.27 32.01
N THR A 255 -16.63 -5.92 30.82
CA THR A 255 -16.75 -4.55 30.27
C THR A 255 -18.04 -4.31 29.49
N HIS A 256 -18.82 -5.35 29.23
CA HIS A 256 -20.01 -5.33 28.36
C HIS A 256 -19.71 -4.80 26.94
N LEU A 257 -18.45 -4.88 26.50
CA LEU A 257 -18.04 -4.53 25.14
C LEU A 257 -18.14 -5.76 24.22
N SER A 258 -18.40 -5.53 22.95
CA SER A 258 -18.33 -6.61 21.96
C SER A 258 -16.90 -7.13 21.80
N GLU A 259 -16.75 -8.42 21.52
CA GLU A 259 -15.46 -9.08 21.31
C GLU A 259 -14.56 -8.32 20.32
N ARG A 260 -15.15 -7.80 19.24
CA ARG A 260 -14.43 -6.95 18.26
C ARG A 260 -13.83 -5.68 18.89
N LYS A 261 -14.54 -5.05 19.83
CA LYS A 261 -14.05 -3.87 20.56
C LYS A 261 -12.95 -4.24 21.54
N ILE A 262 -13.09 -5.39 22.23
CA ILE A 262 -12.04 -5.92 23.12
C ILE A 262 -10.75 -6.18 22.34
N VAL A 263 -10.83 -6.93 21.25
CA VAL A 263 -9.66 -7.20 20.39
C VAL A 263 -9.01 -5.90 19.93
N SER A 264 -9.81 -4.90 19.54
CA SER A 264 -9.29 -3.59 19.12
C SER A 264 -8.64 -2.81 20.27
N ALA A 265 -9.20 -2.86 21.49
CA ALA A 265 -8.62 -2.20 22.64
C ALA A 265 -7.30 -2.87 23.08
N LEU A 266 -7.29 -4.21 23.16
CA LEU A 266 -6.09 -4.98 23.49
C LEU A 266 -4.95 -4.71 22.49
N GLN A 267 -5.28 -4.68 21.17
CA GLN A 267 -4.27 -4.39 20.16
C GLN A 267 -3.65 -3.00 20.35
N ARG A 268 -4.45 -1.98 20.65
CA ARG A 268 -3.95 -0.61 20.90
C ARG A 268 -3.09 -0.51 22.17
N LEU A 269 -3.49 -1.20 23.24
CA LEU A 269 -2.69 -1.25 24.47
C LEU A 269 -1.40 -2.04 24.28
N GLU A 270 -1.42 -3.10 23.47
CA GLU A 270 -0.24 -3.87 23.09
C GLU A 270 0.72 -3.01 22.23
N ASP A 271 0.19 -2.30 21.23
CA ASP A 271 0.95 -1.39 20.37
C ASP A 271 1.62 -0.28 21.20
N ALA A 272 0.93 0.26 22.19
CA ALA A 272 1.48 1.22 23.14
C ALA A 272 2.43 0.59 24.19
N GLY A 273 2.68 -0.71 24.11
CA GLY A 273 3.57 -1.44 25.00
C GLY A 273 3.03 -1.65 26.42
N ALA A 274 1.75 -1.35 26.66
CA ALA A 274 1.11 -1.42 27.97
C ALA A 274 0.56 -2.82 28.33
N VAL A 275 0.27 -3.64 27.32
CA VAL A 275 -0.24 -5.00 27.48
C VAL A 275 0.71 -5.98 26.80
N GLU A 276 0.78 -7.20 27.31
CA GLU A 276 1.44 -8.33 26.66
C GLU A 276 0.47 -9.52 26.54
N LYS A 277 0.60 -10.26 25.44
CA LYS A 277 -0.16 -11.51 25.24
C LYS A 277 0.60 -12.68 25.84
N LEU A 278 -0.07 -13.45 26.65
CA LEU A 278 0.47 -14.65 27.26
C LEU A 278 0.26 -15.89 26.35
N PRO A 279 1.07 -16.98 26.56
CA PRO A 279 0.99 -18.18 25.72
C PRO A 279 -0.35 -18.90 25.73
N ASP A 280 -1.15 -18.72 26.78
CA ASP A 280 -2.51 -19.27 26.96
C ASP A 280 -3.61 -18.46 26.27
N GLY A 281 -3.25 -17.32 25.67
CA GLY A 281 -4.17 -16.42 24.96
C GLY A 281 -4.75 -15.31 25.83
N GLU A 282 -4.39 -15.24 27.10
CA GLU A 282 -4.73 -14.13 28.00
C GLU A 282 -3.88 -12.89 27.69
N ALA A 283 -4.41 -11.73 28.07
CA ALA A 283 -3.70 -10.46 28.01
C ALA A 283 -3.39 -9.99 29.43
N ALA A 284 -2.17 -9.55 29.68
CA ALA A 284 -1.73 -9.01 30.95
C ALA A 284 -1.31 -7.55 30.82
N LEU A 285 -1.77 -6.70 31.74
CA LEU A 285 -1.26 -5.32 31.84
C LEU A 285 0.14 -5.37 32.45
N LYS A 286 1.08 -4.66 31.84
CA LYS A 286 2.42 -4.48 32.41
C LYS A 286 2.36 -3.52 33.60
N ASP A 287 3.44 -3.41 34.33
CA ASP A 287 3.58 -2.46 35.47
C ASP A 287 3.68 -1.01 34.93
N VAL A 288 2.52 -0.48 34.50
CA VAL A 288 2.36 0.87 33.94
C VAL A 288 1.12 1.54 34.52
N ASP A 289 1.13 2.85 34.60
CA ASP A 289 -0.05 3.63 34.97
C ASP A 289 -1.14 3.48 33.89
N VAL A 290 -2.35 3.06 34.30
CA VAL A 290 -3.46 2.78 33.39
C VAL A 290 -3.84 4.01 32.57
N GLN A 291 -3.91 5.20 33.19
CA GLN A 291 -4.26 6.42 32.46
C GLN A 291 -3.18 6.82 31.47
N ALA A 292 -1.92 6.69 31.85
CA ALA A 292 -0.80 6.95 30.94
C ALA A 292 -0.82 5.97 29.75
N ALA A 293 -1.10 4.68 30.00
CA ALA A 293 -1.23 3.66 28.97
C ALA A 293 -2.37 3.95 27.98
N VAL A 294 -3.55 4.31 28.49
CA VAL A 294 -4.71 4.67 27.64
C VAL A 294 -4.43 5.92 26.82
N MET A 295 -3.79 6.94 27.40
CA MET A 295 -3.42 8.15 26.67
C MET A 295 -2.38 7.87 25.58
N ALA A 296 -1.38 7.02 25.88
CA ALA A 296 -0.38 6.62 24.90
C ALA A 296 -1.03 5.85 23.74
N ALA A 297 -1.86 4.84 24.03
CA ALA A 297 -2.60 4.05 23.06
C ALA A 297 -3.53 4.91 22.16
N SER A 298 -4.18 5.91 22.75
CA SER A 298 -5.06 6.83 22.02
C SER A 298 -4.27 7.74 21.10
N ARG A 299 -3.18 8.37 21.58
CA ARG A 299 -2.30 9.24 20.78
C ARG A 299 -1.67 8.50 19.59
N GLU A 300 -1.16 7.32 19.84
CA GLU A 300 -0.56 6.50 18.80
C GLU A 300 -1.58 6.11 17.73
N HIS A 301 -2.80 5.75 18.17
CA HIS A 301 -3.88 5.47 17.23
C HIS A 301 -4.30 6.70 16.43
N GLU A 302 -4.44 7.87 17.04
CA GLU A 302 -4.76 9.13 16.38
C GLU A 302 -3.69 9.47 15.34
N ALA A 303 -2.42 9.41 15.71
CA ALA A 303 -1.30 9.64 14.79
C ALA A 303 -1.33 8.67 13.58
N ARG A 304 -1.59 7.37 13.81
CA ARG A 304 -1.76 6.39 12.73
C ARG A 304 -2.96 6.69 11.82
N GLN A 305 -4.07 7.19 12.39
CA GLN A 305 -5.25 7.56 11.59
C GLN A 305 -5.02 8.82 10.76
N GLU A 306 -4.41 9.84 11.33
CA GLU A 306 -4.01 11.05 10.60
C GLU A 306 -3.08 10.70 9.45
N HIS A 307 -2.15 9.79 9.68
CA HIS A 307 -1.22 9.30 8.69
C HIS A 307 -1.92 8.59 7.52
N LYS A 308 -2.85 7.67 7.85
CA LYS A 308 -3.65 6.98 6.83
C LYS A 308 -4.49 7.99 6.02
N ALA A 309 -5.08 8.97 6.70
CA ALA A 309 -5.84 10.02 6.02
C ALA A 309 -4.95 10.82 5.07
N GLY A 310 -3.76 11.24 5.50
CA GLY A 310 -2.79 11.95 4.67
C GLY A 310 -2.36 11.18 3.42
N ARG A 311 -2.12 9.85 3.55
CA ARG A 311 -1.79 9.01 2.39
C ARG A 311 -2.93 8.93 1.37
N ILE A 312 -4.17 8.82 1.84
CA ILE A 312 -5.35 8.83 0.98
C ILE A 312 -5.51 10.20 0.29
N GLU A 313 -5.24 11.30 1.01
CA GLU A 313 -5.26 12.65 0.43
C GLU A 313 -4.20 12.81 -0.67
N GLN A 314 -3.00 12.25 -0.51
CA GLN A 314 -1.98 12.23 -1.56
C GLN A 314 -2.43 11.44 -2.79
N MET A 315 -3.05 10.28 -2.60
CA MET A 315 -3.64 9.51 -3.70
C MET A 315 -4.78 10.25 -4.40
N GLN A 316 -5.61 10.97 -3.64
CA GLN A 316 -6.65 11.84 -4.19
C GLN A 316 -6.04 12.97 -5.02
N ALA A 317 -5.04 13.66 -4.48
CA ALA A 317 -4.34 14.74 -5.17
C ALA A 317 -3.70 14.25 -6.49
N TYR A 318 -3.14 13.03 -6.49
CA TYR A 318 -2.67 12.38 -7.72
C TYR A 318 -3.80 12.12 -8.72
N ALA A 319 -4.94 11.60 -8.25
CA ALA A 319 -6.08 11.31 -9.12
C ALA A 319 -6.68 12.58 -9.73
N GLU A 320 -6.71 13.68 -8.99
CA GLU A 320 -7.36 14.94 -9.37
C GLU A 320 -6.41 15.96 -10.00
N THR A 321 -5.08 15.71 -10.02
CA THR A 321 -4.12 16.64 -10.63
C THR A 321 -4.42 16.89 -12.10
N SER A 322 -4.34 18.15 -12.52
CA SER A 322 -4.33 18.57 -13.92
C SER A 322 -2.93 18.63 -14.53
N GLY A 323 -1.88 18.56 -13.69
CA GLY A 323 -0.48 18.56 -14.10
C GLY A 323 0.00 17.18 -14.61
N CYS A 324 1.27 17.11 -14.94
CA CYS A 324 1.90 15.87 -15.37
C CYS A 324 1.86 14.81 -14.26
N ARG A 325 1.25 13.65 -14.51
CA ARG A 325 1.12 12.57 -13.50
C ARG A 325 2.45 12.00 -13.08
N ARG A 326 3.39 11.89 -14.02
CA ARG A 326 4.73 11.37 -13.74
C ARG A 326 5.53 12.33 -12.86
N GLN A 327 5.50 13.63 -13.14
CA GLN A 327 6.10 14.63 -12.26
C GLN A 327 5.53 14.58 -10.86
N PHE A 328 4.21 14.35 -10.72
CA PHE A 328 3.57 14.21 -9.43
C PHE A 328 4.14 13.03 -8.64
N LEU A 329 4.22 11.84 -9.27
CA LEU A 329 4.74 10.62 -8.62
C LEU A 329 6.21 10.78 -8.26
N LEU A 330 7.05 11.23 -9.19
CA LEU A 330 8.49 11.35 -8.97
C LEU A 330 8.78 12.36 -7.84
N ARG A 331 8.07 13.49 -7.81
CA ARG A 331 8.21 14.49 -6.75
C ARG A 331 7.85 13.92 -5.37
N TYR A 332 6.85 13.07 -5.27
CA TYR A 332 6.50 12.40 -4.01
C TYR A 332 7.67 11.58 -3.48
N PHE A 333 8.44 10.93 -4.33
CA PHE A 333 9.64 10.17 -3.96
C PHE A 333 10.92 11.02 -3.90
N GLY A 334 10.82 12.33 -4.06
CA GLY A 334 11.96 13.24 -3.99
C GLY A 334 12.81 13.31 -5.26
N GLU A 335 12.27 12.87 -6.41
CA GLU A 335 12.87 13.07 -7.72
C GLU A 335 12.16 14.21 -8.48
N GLU A 336 12.93 15.00 -9.20
CA GLU A 336 12.39 16.06 -10.07
C GLU A 336 12.50 15.66 -11.53
N LEU A 337 11.42 15.83 -12.26
CA LEU A 337 11.37 15.76 -13.71
C LEU A 337 11.19 17.18 -14.25
N GLU A 338 12.20 17.73 -14.91
CA GLU A 338 12.20 19.14 -15.37
C GLU A 338 11.08 19.43 -16.36
N GLU A 339 10.87 18.53 -17.33
CA GLU A 339 9.85 18.67 -18.38
C GLU A 339 8.66 17.70 -18.18
N PRO A 340 7.47 18.06 -18.68
CA PRO A 340 6.34 17.13 -18.70
C PRO A 340 6.67 15.84 -19.46
N CYS A 341 6.19 14.69 -18.97
CA CYS A 341 6.61 13.38 -19.44
C CYS A 341 6.11 12.98 -20.84
N GLU A 342 5.19 13.73 -21.44
CA GLU A 342 4.51 13.45 -22.73
C GLU A 342 3.83 12.06 -22.82
N ASN A 343 3.99 11.23 -21.79
CA ASN A 343 3.44 9.86 -21.70
C ASN A 343 2.49 9.68 -20.52
N CYS A 344 1.57 10.66 -20.31
CA CYS A 344 0.41 10.53 -19.44
C CYS A 344 -0.83 11.18 -20.09
N ASP A 345 -2.01 10.88 -19.56
CA ASP A 345 -3.29 11.40 -20.11
C ASP A 345 -3.35 12.94 -20.08
N ASN A 346 -2.83 13.58 -19.03
CA ASN A 346 -2.83 15.04 -18.93
C ASN A 346 -1.86 15.69 -19.94
N CYS A 347 -0.66 15.16 -20.09
CA CYS A 347 0.28 15.67 -21.11
C CYS A 347 -0.26 15.51 -22.53
N ARG A 348 -0.86 14.35 -22.86
CA ARG A 348 -1.44 14.12 -24.20
C ARG A 348 -2.62 15.04 -24.49
N LYS A 349 -3.47 15.34 -23.49
CA LYS A 349 -4.55 16.34 -23.64
C LYS A 349 -3.99 17.74 -23.91
N SER A 350 -2.97 18.14 -23.18
CA SER A 350 -2.30 19.44 -23.37
C SER A 350 -1.67 19.57 -24.76
N LEU A 351 -0.98 18.54 -25.22
CA LEU A 351 -0.39 18.51 -26.57
C LEU A 351 -1.48 18.59 -27.66
N ALA A 352 -2.61 17.90 -27.49
CA ALA A 352 -3.71 17.96 -28.43
C ALA A 352 -4.35 19.36 -28.50
N VAL A 353 -4.46 20.05 -27.37
CA VAL A 353 -4.97 21.45 -27.32
C VAL A 353 -3.99 22.38 -28.04
N ILE A 354 -2.68 22.31 -27.76
CA ILE A 354 -1.66 23.12 -28.40
C ILE A 354 -1.67 22.90 -29.92
N ALA A 355 -1.74 21.65 -30.37
CA ALA A 355 -1.80 21.32 -31.80
C ALA A 355 -3.05 21.90 -32.48
N ALA A 356 -4.21 21.86 -31.80
CA ALA A 356 -5.45 22.43 -32.31
C ALA A 356 -5.38 23.97 -32.43
N ASP A 357 -4.80 24.64 -31.43
CA ASP A 357 -4.62 26.09 -31.43
C ASP A 357 -3.62 26.53 -32.52
N THR A 358 -2.54 25.80 -32.70
CA THR A 358 -1.57 26.07 -33.79
C THR A 358 -2.21 25.91 -35.17
N ALA A 359 -3.02 24.85 -35.37
CA ALA A 359 -3.76 24.63 -36.61
C ALA A 359 -4.84 25.69 -36.88
N ALA A 360 -5.45 26.24 -35.81
CA ALA A 360 -6.41 27.35 -35.93
C ALA A 360 -5.73 28.68 -36.18
N GLY A 361 -4.52 28.91 -35.62
CA GLY A 361 -3.70 30.10 -35.82
C GLY A 361 -3.19 30.21 -37.27
N THR A 362 -2.72 29.10 -37.86
CA THR A 362 -2.26 29.04 -39.26
C THR A 362 -3.37 29.27 -40.27
N ARG A 363 -4.65 29.02 -39.92
CA ARG A 363 -5.80 29.36 -40.80
C ARG A 363 -6.18 30.83 -40.75
N ARG A 364 -5.74 31.61 -39.76
CA ARG A 364 -6.01 33.07 -39.67
C ARG A 364 -4.98 33.92 -40.41
N GLU A 365 -3.79 33.41 -40.67
CA GLU A 365 -2.72 34.13 -41.39
C GLU A 365 -2.75 33.96 -42.92
N VAL A 366 -3.55 33.05 -43.48
CA VAL A 366 -3.69 32.80 -44.89
C VAL A 366 -4.94 33.51 -45.49
N GLY A 367 -5.65 34.34 -44.72
CA GLY A 367 -6.90 35.00 -45.09
C GLY A 367 -6.79 36.53 -45.16
N THR A 368 -5.64 37.11 -45.59
CA THR A 368 -5.56 38.55 -45.93
C THR A 368 -4.96 38.73 -47.33
#